data_f00ddc410863edeb4b890b65bca6e928
#
_entry.id   f00ddc410863edeb4b890b65bca6e928
#
_cell.length_a   1.000
_cell.length_b   1.000
_cell.length_c   1.000
_cell.angle_alpha   90.00
_cell.angle_beta   90.00
_cell.angle_gamma   90.00
#
_symmetry.space_group_name_H-M   'P 1'
#
loop_
_entity.id
_entity.type
_entity.pdbx_description
1 polymer ?
#
loop_
_entity_poly.entity_id
_entity_poly.type
_entity_poly.pdbx_seq_one_letter_code
_entity_poly.pdbx_strand_id
1 'polypeptide(L)'
;SLYNNGKFKKTKNILDLGTKELRVSFDQMEYAFKQTKIKFKKQNFKTLKKFPKGKRISTKFFWKELGISDYNCSDINKKSKMYIDLNFPLKNKSLMNKFDLVTDFGNNEHVFNVGQAYKNMYQLCKKNGYMWIFQAVYGGNGFFNYDMSFFEGMAAANNLSVLYSCYLVQTS
;
A
#
# COMPACT_ATOMS: atom_id res chain seq x y z
N SER A 1 -9.69 1.29 -13.97
CA SER A 1 -8.92 1.15 -12.72
C SER A 1 -9.73 0.37 -11.70
N LEU A 2 -9.09 -0.33 -10.78
CA LEU A 2 -9.74 -1.10 -9.71
C LEU A 2 -10.66 -0.23 -8.84
N TYR A 3 -10.31 1.03 -8.66
CA TYR A 3 -11.15 2.00 -7.97
C TYR A 3 -12.46 2.27 -8.72
N ASN A 4 -12.38 2.52 -10.03
CA ASN A 4 -13.57 2.80 -10.86
C ASN A 4 -14.50 1.59 -10.97
N ASN A 5 -13.96 0.37 -10.92
CA ASN A 5 -14.73 -0.88 -10.91
C ASN A 5 -15.40 -1.15 -9.54
N GLY A 6 -15.30 -0.23 -8.61
CA GLY A 6 -15.94 -0.32 -7.31
C GLY A 6 -15.33 -1.32 -6.34
N LYS A 7 -14.20 -1.95 -6.70
CA LYS A 7 -13.52 -2.94 -5.82
C LYS A 7 -13.16 -2.36 -4.46
N PHE A 8 -12.74 -1.08 -4.40
CA PHE A 8 -12.38 -0.42 -3.15
C PHE A 8 -13.50 0.38 -2.48
N LYS A 9 -14.73 0.37 -3.02
CA LYS A 9 -15.85 1.15 -2.43
C LYS A 9 -16.15 0.80 -0.97
N LYS A 10 -15.90 -0.44 -0.57
CA LYS A 10 -16.13 -0.92 0.79
C LYS A 10 -14.89 -0.81 1.69
N THR A 11 -13.74 -0.42 1.13
CA THR A 11 -12.50 -0.28 1.88
C THR A 11 -12.56 0.96 2.77
N LYS A 12 -12.48 0.77 4.07
CA LYS A 12 -12.51 1.85 5.06
C LYS A 12 -11.26 1.87 5.92
N ASN A 13 -10.68 0.71 6.17
CA ASN A 13 -9.54 0.51 7.05
C ASN A 13 -8.35 -0.05 6.26
N ILE A 14 -7.25 0.71 6.23
CA ILE A 14 -6.04 0.35 5.52
C ILE A 14 -4.85 0.26 6.46
N LEU A 15 -3.94 -0.65 6.15
CA LEU A 15 -2.61 -0.73 6.73
C LEU A 15 -1.55 -0.64 5.63
N ASP A 16 -0.72 0.42 5.67
CA ASP A 16 0.52 0.48 4.91
C ASP A 16 1.64 -0.22 5.69
N LEU A 17 2.30 -1.20 5.07
CA LEU A 17 3.52 -1.78 5.61
C LEU A 17 4.69 -0.86 5.26
N GLY A 18 5.39 -0.39 6.29
CA GLY A 18 6.41 0.66 6.20
C GLY A 18 5.80 2.06 6.11
N THR A 19 6.46 3.02 6.75
CA THR A 19 6.08 4.43 6.69
C THR A 19 6.49 5.02 5.34
N LYS A 20 5.54 5.59 4.61
CA LYS A 20 5.76 6.08 3.25
C LYS A 20 5.31 7.51 3.06
N GLU A 21 5.98 8.16 2.11
CA GLU A 21 5.59 9.45 1.58
C GLU A 21 5.41 9.34 0.06
N LEU A 22 4.38 9.94 -0.47
CA LEU A 22 4.17 9.98 -1.91
C LEU A 22 5.18 10.92 -2.55
N ARG A 23 5.99 10.39 -3.45
CA ARG A 23 6.96 11.16 -4.27
C ARG A 23 6.27 11.81 -5.47
N VAL A 24 5.14 12.46 -5.24
CA VAL A 24 4.38 13.16 -6.28
C VAL A 24 4.11 14.59 -5.83
N SER A 25 4.09 15.50 -6.81
CA SER A 25 3.64 16.86 -6.57
C SER A 25 2.12 16.91 -6.46
N PHE A 26 1.63 18.00 -5.91
CA PHE A 26 0.20 18.26 -5.85
C PHE A 26 -0.46 18.23 -7.25
N ASP A 27 0.19 18.86 -8.23
CA ASP A 27 -0.34 18.96 -9.61
C ASP A 27 -0.40 17.58 -10.28
N GLN A 28 0.60 16.74 -10.05
CA GLN A 28 0.61 15.36 -10.53
C GLN A 28 -0.53 14.54 -9.91
N MET A 29 -0.78 14.73 -8.61
CA MET A 29 -1.87 14.06 -7.93
C MET A 29 -3.23 14.56 -8.44
N GLU A 30 -3.43 15.86 -8.59
CA GLU A 30 -4.65 16.43 -9.14
C GLU A 30 -4.93 15.92 -10.55
N TYR A 31 -3.89 15.89 -11.39
CA TYR A 31 -3.96 15.32 -12.74
C TYR A 31 -4.43 13.86 -12.71
N ALA A 32 -3.78 13.02 -11.89
CA ALA A 32 -4.14 11.60 -11.76
C ALA A 32 -5.60 11.40 -11.31
N PHE A 33 -6.07 12.18 -10.35
CA PHE A 33 -7.46 12.14 -9.89
C PHE A 33 -8.45 12.54 -10.99
N LYS A 34 -8.15 13.59 -11.76
CA LYS A 34 -8.96 14.01 -12.91
C LYS A 34 -9.07 12.89 -13.96
N GLN A 35 -7.94 12.25 -14.30
CA GLN A 35 -7.91 11.16 -15.28
C GLN A 35 -8.72 9.93 -14.83
N THR A 36 -8.74 9.65 -13.55
CA THR A 36 -9.46 8.50 -12.99
C THR A 36 -10.93 8.78 -12.69
N LYS A 37 -11.44 10.00 -12.98
CA LYS A 37 -12.82 10.44 -12.66
C LYS A 37 -13.17 10.30 -11.16
N ILE A 38 -12.19 10.25 -10.29
CA ILE A 38 -12.39 10.22 -8.85
C ILE A 38 -12.83 11.63 -8.43
N LYS A 39 -14.02 11.73 -7.82
CA LYS A 39 -14.51 13.02 -7.31
C LYS A 39 -13.63 13.49 -6.16
N PHE A 40 -12.97 14.58 -6.39
CA PHE A 40 -12.03 15.16 -5.50
C PHE A 40 -12.66 16.38 -4.81
N LYS A 41 -12.65 16.45 -3.49
CA LYS A 41 -13.21 17.58 -2.75
C LYS A 41 -12.25 18.78 -2.79
N LYS A 42 -12.51 19.75 -3.66
CA LYS A 42 -11.70 20.99 -3.81
C LYS A 42 -11.35 21.69 -2.48
N GLN A 43 -12.19 21.56 -1.45
CA GLN A 43 -11.96 22.18 -0.14
C GLN A 43 -10.68 21.70 0.56
N ASN A 44 -10.31 20.42 0.36
CA ASN A 44 -9.12 19.87 0.97
C ASN A 44 -7.82 20.35 0.28
N PHE A 45 -7.92 20.81 -0.97
CA PHE A 45 -6.79 21.33 -1.74
C PHE A 45 -6.32 22.73 -1.34
N LYS A 46 -7.22 23.59 -0.82
CA LYS A 46 -6.79 24.90 -0.33
C LYS A 46 -5.76 24.79 0.78
N THR A 47 -5.85 23.72 1.58
CA THR A 47 -4.89 23.41 2.64
C THR A 47 -3.54 22.93 2.08
N LEU A 48 -3.57 22.20 0.97
CA LEU A 48 -2.34 21.67 0.33
C LEU A 48 -1.58 22.72 -0.49
N LYS A 49 -2.27 23.70 -1.07
CA LYS A 49 -1.58 24.85 -1.72
C LYS A 49 -0.65 25.61 -0.77
N LYS A 50 -0.83 25.43 0.55
CA LYS A 50 0.06 25.97 1.58
C LYS A 50 1.27 25.07 1.88
N PHE A 51 1.36 23.87 1.28
CA PHE A 51 2.58 23.06 1.42
C PHE A 51 3.70 23.71 0.63
N PRO A 52 4.86 23.99 1.27
CA PRO A 52 6.02 24.55 0.56
C PRO A 52 6.38 23.67 -0.64
N LYS A 53 6.80 24.30 -1.75
CA LYS A 53 7.37 23.57 -2.89
C LYS A 53 8.41 22.56 -2.40
N GLY A 54 8.29 21.29 -2.82
CA GLY A 54 9.21 20.23 -2.44
C GLY A 54 8.80 19.36 -1.23
N LYS A 55 7.73 19.66 -0.51
CA LYS A 55 7.20 18.74 0.50
C LYS A 55 6.40 17.63 -0.15
N ARG A 56 6.68 16.42 0.28
CA ARG A 56 5.98 15.20 -0.15
C ARG A 56 4.58 15.14 0.47
N ILE A 57 3.64 14.58 -0.28
CA ILE A 57 2.27 14.37 0.19
C ILE A 57 2.25 13.15 1.11
N SER A 58 1.63 13.28 2.28
CA SER A 58 1.49 12.12 3.17
C SER A 58 0.52 11.09 2.56
N THR A 59 0.86 9.82 2.65
CA THR A 59 0.00 8.71 2.23
C THR A 59 -1.34 8.73 2.95
N LYS A 60 -1.37 9.12 4.21
CA LYS A 60 -2.62 9.32 4.98
C LYS A 60 -3.57 10.29 4.29
N PHE A 61 -3.05 11.42 3.76
CA PHE A 61 -3.87 12.36 3.03
C PHE A 61 -4.41 11.76 1.75
N PHE A 62 -3.57 11.10 0.96
CA PHE A 62 -3.95 10.43 -0.28
C PHE A 62 -5.11 9.44 -0.05
N TRP A 63 -4.97 8.55 0.94
CA TRP A 63 -6.00 7.57 1.25
C TRP A 63 -7.31 8.20 1.73
N LYS A 64 -7.22 9.29 2.51
CA LYS A 64 -8.40 10.05 2.93
C LYS A 64 -9.16 10.64 1.74
N GLU A 65 -8.46 11.15 0.74
CA GLU A 65 -9.09 11.68 -0.48
C GLU A 65 -9.76 10.59 -1.31
N LEU A 66 -9.27 9.35 -1.23
CA LEU A 66 -9.93 8.17 -1.81
C LEU A 66 -11.13 7.67 -0.98
N GLY A 67 -11.47 8.34 0.13
CA GLY A 67 -12.61 7.98 0.98
C GLY A 67 -12.30 6.93 2.04
N ILE A 68 -11.03 6.61 2.26
CA ILE A 68 -10.59 5.69 3.32
C ILE A 68 -10.48 6.48 4.62
N SER A 69 -11.30 6.13 5.60
CA SER A 69 -11.44 6.87 6.85
C SER A 69 -10.41 6.47 7.91
N ASP A 70 -9.99 5.21 7.92
CA ASP A 70 -9.10 4.65 8.92
C ASP A 70 -7.78 4.21 8.29
N TYR A 71 -6.81 5.14 8.31
CA TYR A 71 -5.46 4.92 7.82
C TYR A 71 -4.51 4.55 8.94
N ASN A 72 -3.85 3.43 8.77
CA ASN A 72 -2.82 2.93 9.66
C ASN A 72 -1.52 2.70 8.88
N CYS A 73 -0.39 2.84 9.54
CA CYS A 73 0.91 2.39 9.03
C CYS A 73 1.69 1.67 10.12
N SER A 74 2.43 0.66 9.72
CA SER A 74 3.36 -0.07 10.57
C SER A 74 4.80 0.17 10.13
N ASP A 75 5.71 0.09 11.06
CA ASP A 75 7.13 0.20 10.78
C ASP A 75 7.93 -0.57 11.84
N ILE A 76 9.13 -1.01 11.49
CA ILE A 76 10.11 -1.56 12.45
C ILE A 76 10.71 -0.46 13.33
N ASN A 77 10.52 0.81 12.94
CA ASN A 77 10.93 1.94 13.76
C ASN A 77 10.04 2.01 15.02
N LYS A 78 10.65 1.93 16.20
CA LYS A 78 9.95 1.99 17.49
C LYS A 78 9.17 3.29 17.74
N LYS A 79 9.42 4.34 16.94
CA LYS A 79 8.63 5.58 16.97
C LYS A 79 7.29 5.46 16.21
N SER A 80 7.11 4.41 15.41
CA SER A 80 5.83 4.14 14.75
C SER A 80 4.76 3.79 15.78
N LYS A 81 3.53 4.27 15.53
CA LYS A 81 2.37 3.92 16.37
C LYS A 81 2.05 2.42 16.35
N MET A 82 2.41 1.74 15.29
CA MET A 82 2.24 0.30 15.13
C MET A 82 3.59 -0.31 14.77
N TYR A 83 4.24 -0.89 15.77
CA TYR A 83 5.48 -1.62 15.57
C TYR A 83 5.19 -3.05 15.12
N ILE A 84 5.66 -3.42 13.94
CA ILE A 84 5.60 -4.79 13.42
C ILE A 84 6.96 -5.11 12.79
N ASP A 85 7.66 -6.09 13.33
CA ASP A 85 8.81 -6.71 12.67
C ASP A 85 8.31 -7.87 11.83
N LEU A 86 8.34 -7.67 10.51
CA LEU A 86 7.80 -8.64 9.55
C LEU A 86 8.65 -9.92 9.44
N ASN A 87 9.88 -9.96 9.99
CA ASN A 87 10.70 -11.16 10.03
C ASN A 87 10.12 -12.24 10.98
N PHE A 88 9.26 -11.85 11.90
CA PHE A 88 8.70 -12.73 12.94
C PHE A 88 7.18 -12.83 12.84
N PRO A 89 6.58 -13.92 13.34
CA PRO A 89 5.12 -14.05 13.43
C PRO A 89 4.49 -12.89 14.21
N LEU A 90 3.29 -12.49 13.81
CA LEU A 90 2.54 -11.44 14.49
C LEU A 90 2.32 -11.78 15.97
N LYS A 91 2.88 -10.98 16.85
CA LYS A 91 2.70 -11.13 18.30
C LYS A 91 1.31 -10.66 18.74
N ASN A 92 0.85 -9.54 18.17
CA ASN A 92 -0.46 -8.97 18.51
C ASN A 92 -1.57 -9.59 17.65
N LYS A 93 -2.24 -10.59 18.19
CA LYS A 93 -3.34 -11.29 17.51
C LYS A 93 -4.56 -10.41 17.23
N SER A 94 -4.73 -9.27 17.93
CA SER A 94 -5.84 -8.33 17.68
C SER A 94 -5.70 -7.58 16.35
N LEU A 95 -4.56 -7.68 15.68
CA LEU A 95 -4.33 -7.12 14.35
C LEU A 95 -4.72 -8.09 13.23
N MET A 96 -4.93 -9.38 13.55
CA MET A 96 -5.30 -10.38 12.55
C MET A 96 -6.71 -10.13 12.02
N ASN A 97 -6.88 -10.32 10.71
CA ASN A 97 -8.16 -10.11 10.00
C ASN A 97 -8.79 -8.73 10.26
N LYS A 98 -7.97 -7.70 10.39
CA LYS A 98 -8.42 -6.37 10.80
C LYS A 98 -8.57 -5.38 9.65
N PHE A 99 -7.76 -5.48 8.61
CA PHE A 99 -7.65 -4.45 7.58
C PHE A 99 -8.35 -4.86 6.29
N ASP A 100 -9.13 -3.95 5.71
CA ASP A 100 -9.81 -4.17 4.42
C ASP A 100 -8.80 -4.18 3.26
N LEU A 101 -7.72 -3.42 3.41
CA LEU A 101 -6.62 -3.33 2.45
C LEU A 101 -5.29 -3.30 3.21
N VAL A 102 -4.37 -4.16 2.83
CA VAL A 102 -2.97 -4.12 3.28
C VAL A 102 -2.09 -3.81 2.09
N THR A 103 -1.22 -2.81 2.20
CA THR A 103 -0.33 -2.41 1.11
C THR A 103 1.12 -2.69 1.45
N ASP A 104 1.85 -3.08 0.43
CA ASP A 104 3.30 -3.27 0.46
C ASP A 104 3.92 -2.61 -0.77
N PHE A 105 4.45 -1.41 -0.60
CA PHE A 105 5.07 -0.65 -1.68
C PHE A 105 6.57 -0.53 -1.45
N GLY A 106 7.32 -1.56 -1.88
CA GLY A 106 8.77 -1.61 -1.73
C GLY A 106 9.21 -1.74 -0.27
N ASN A 107 8.53 -2.55 0.54
CA ASN A 107 8.91 -2.80 1.91
C ASN A 107 9.40 -4.25 2.12
N ASN A 108 8.67 -5.25 1.61
CA ASN A 108 9.04 -6.65 1.83
C ASN A 108 10.34 -7.05 1.10
N GLU A 109 10.77 -6.29 0.09
CA GLU A 109 12.09 -6.49 -0.53
C GLU A 109 13.25 -6.28 0.46
N HIS A 110 13.02 -5.55 1.56
CA HIS A 110 13.97 -5.29 2.64
C HIS A 110 13.80 -6.23 3.84
N VAL A 111 12.88 -7.19 3.78
CA VAL A 111 12.64 -8.15 4.87
C VAL A 111 13.30 -9.48 4.54
N PHE A 112 14.29 -9.91 5.32
CA PHE A 112 15.04 -11.11 5.04
C PHE A 112 14.17 -12.37 5.06
N ASN A 113 13.26 -12.51 6.04
CA ASN A 113 12.30 -13.61 6.11
C ASN A 113 11.04 -13.28 5.30
N VAL A 114 11.20 -13.25 3.98
CA VAL A 114 10.15 -12.82 3.05
C VAL A 114 8.89 -13.67 3.13
N GLY A 115 9.01 -14.97 3.32
CA GLY A 115 7.86 -15.88 3.47
C GLY A 115 7.02 -15.53 4.70
N GLN A 116 7.67 -15.20 5.83
CA GLN A 116 6.96 -14.76 7.02
C GLN A 116 6.32 -13.38 6.82
N ALA A 117 6.98 -12.48 6.09
CA ALA A 117 6.43 -11.16 5.78
C ALA A 117 5.11 -11.25 5.02
N TYR A 118 5.05 -12.06 3.96
CA TYR A 118 3.80 -12.27 3.21
C TYR A 118 2.75 -13.04 4.02
N LYS A 119 3.15 -13.99 4.86
CA LYS A 119 2.24 -14.65 5.81
C LYS A 119 1.62 -13.64 6.79
N ASN A 120 2.42 -12.73 7.33
CA ASN A 120 1.95 -11.65 8.19
C ASN A 120 0.97 -10.73 7.44
N MET A 121 1.31 -10.34 6.20
CA MET A 121 0.47 -9.51 5.36
C MET A 121 -0.91 -10.15 5.12
N TYR A 122 -0.92 -11.44 4.81
CA TYR A 122 -2.16 -12.23 4.67
C TYR A 122 -2.97 -12.26 5.98
N GLN A 123 -2.32 -12.50 7.11
CA GLN A 123 -2.99 -12.57 8.42
C GLN A 123 -3.55 -11.22 8.87
N LEU A 124 -2.94 -10.11 8.49
CA LEU A 124 -3.43 -8.76 8.78
C LEU A 124 -4.66 -8.40 7.95
N CYS A 125 -4.75 -8.96 6.74
CA CYS A 125 -5.85 -8.71 5.81
C CYS A 125 -7.12 -9.45 6.25
N LYS A 126 -8.28 -8.81 6.17
CA LYS A 126 -9.59 -9.44 6.39
C LYS A 126 -9.87 -10.51 5.34
N LYS A 127 -10.71 -11.47 5.69
CA LYS A 127 -11.36 -12.34 4.69
C LYS A 127 -12.07 -11.46 3.65
N ASN A 128 -11.85 -11.73 2.38
CA ASN A 128 -12.32 -10.93 1.24
C ASN A 128 -11.77 -9.48 1.20
N GLY A 129 -10.71 -9.20 1.94
CA GLY A 129 -9.94 -7.98 1.83
C GLY A 129 -8.94 -8.04 0.67
N TYR A 130 -8.15 -6.99 0.54
CA TYR A 130 -7.20 -6.84 -0.57
C TYR A 130 -5.77 -6.71 -0.06
N MET A 131 -4.86 -7.30 -0.78
CA MET A 131 -3.43 -7.03 -0.67
C MET A 131 -2.98 -6.31 -1.94
N TRP A 132 -2.34 -5.15 -1.79
CA TRP A 132 -1.78 -4.40 -2.91
C TRP A 132 -0.27 -4.34 -2.77
N ILE A 133 0.40 -5.03 -3.67
CA ILE A 133 1.84 -5.25 -3.62
C ILE A 133 2.48 -4.53 -4.80
N PHE A 134 3.52 -3.76 -4.52
CA PHE A 134 4.38 -3.13 -5.52
C PHE A 134 5.83 -3.34 -5.12
N GLN A 135 6.58 -4.10 -5.92
CA GLN A 135 7.94 -4.50 -5.61
C GLN A 135 8.86 -4.32 -6.82
N ALA A 136 10.15 -4.19 -6.55
CA ALA A 136 11.16 -4.15 -7.59
C ALA A 136 11.30 -5.50 -8.28
N VAL A 137 11.26 -5.51 -9.62
CA VAL A 137 11.55 -6.69 -10.45
C VAL A 137 12.98 -6.66 -10.98
N TYR A 138 13.59 -5.49 -11.01
CA TYR A 138 14.97 -5.28 -11.43
C TYR A 138 15.53 -3.99 -10.80
N GLY A 139 16.82 -4.01 -10.44
CA GLY A 139 17.52 -2.82 -9.96
C GLY A 139 17.03 -2.29 -8.60
N GLY A 140 16.27 -3.10 -7.84
CA GLY A 140 15.88 -2.76 -6.48
C GLY A 140 17.10 -2.69 -5.54
N ASN A 141 16.93 -2.00 -4.41
CA ASN A 141 17.95 -1.85 -3.37
C ASN A 141 17.69 -2.74 -2.14
N GLY A 142 16.71 -3.62 -2.23
CA GLY A 142 16.38 -4.60 -1.19
C GLY A 142 17.19 -5.91 -1.31
N PHE A 143 16.89 -6.86 -0.45
CA PHE A 143 17.46 -8.21 -0.50
C PHE A 143 16.94 -9.03 -1.69
N PHE A 144 15.75 -8.70 -2.17
CA PHE A 144 15.04 -9.45 -3.19
C PHE A 144 14.58 -8.56 -4.34
N ASN A 145 14.70 -9.10 -5.55
CA ASN A 145 13.93 -8.68 -6.71
C ASN A 145 12.88 -9.75 -6.99
N TYR A 146 11.71 -9.36 -7.45
CA TYR A 146 10.60 -10.28 -7.62
C TYR A 146 10.26 -10.48 -9.09
N ASP A 147 9.85 -11.68 -9.42
CA ASP A 147 9.20 -11.99 -10.69
C ASP A 147 7.70 -12.12 -10.50
N MET A 148 6.91 -11.92 -11.56
CA MET A 148 5.47 -12.06 -11.52
C MET A 148 5.04 -13.46 -11.09
N SER A 149 5.78 -14.49 -11.51
CA SER A 149 5.54 -15.89 -11.15
C SER A 149 5.57 -16.15 -9.64
N PHE A 150 6.36 -15.38 -8.89
CA PHE A 150 6.35 -15.46 -7.43
C PHE A 150 4.96 -15.11 -6.86
N PHE A 151 4.35 -14.03 -7.34
CA PHE A 151 3.03 -13.59 -6.85
C PHE A 151 1.91 -14.51 -7.32
N GLU A 152 1.99 -15.00 -8.55
CA GLU A 152 1.03 -15.96 -9.10
C GLU A 152 1.09 -17.29 -8.35
N GLY A 153 2.30 -17.82 -8.12
CA GLY A 153 2.51 -19.04 -7.35
C GLY A 153 2.07 -18.92 -5.90
N MET A 154 2.38 -17.79 -5.25
CA MET A 154 1.93 -17.50 -3.89
C MET A 154 0.40 -17.42 -3.83
N ALA A 155 -0.24 -16.78 -4.79
CA ALA A 155 -1.70 -16.68 -4.84
C ALA A 155 -2.33 -18.06 -5.03
N ALA A 156 -1.86 -18.85 -5.98
CA ALA A 156 -2.36 -20.19 -6.26
C ALA A 156 -2.23 -21.13 -5.03
N ALA A 157 -1.05 -21.11 -4.37
CA ALA A 157 -0.78 -21.95 -3.21
C ALA A 157 -1.63 -21.60 -1.98
N ASN A 158 -2.22 -20.41 -1.92
CA ASN A 158 -2.99 -19.91 -0.77
C ASN A 158 -4.46 -19.60 -1.09
N ASN A 159 -5.00 -20.11 -2.18
CA ASN A 159 -6.37 -19.84 -2.63
C ASN A 159 -6.72 -18.35 -2.74
N LEU A 160 -5.77 -17.55 -3.21
CA LEU A 160 -5.96 -16.14 -3.47
C LEU A 160 -6.19 -15.91 -4.97
N SER A 161 -6.95 -14.87 -5.31
CA SER A 161 -7.16 -14.47 -6.69
C SER A 161 -6.33 -13.24 -7.04
N VAL A 162 -5.53 -13.31 -8.08
CA VAL A 162 -4.86 -12.15 -8.65
C VAL A 162 -5.90 -11.36 -9.44
N LEU A 163 -6.25 -10.17 -8.95
CA LEU A 163 -7.26 -9.31 -9.58
C LEU A 163 -6.69 -8.43 -10.68
N TYR A 164 -5.41 -8.08 -10.55
CA TYR A 164 -4.68 -7.23 -11.48
C TYR A 164 -3.19 -7.40 -11.29
N SER A 165 -2.45 -7.46 -12.37
CA SER A 165 -0.99 -7.45 -12.38
C SER A 165 -0.46 -6.65 -13.57
N CYS A 166 0.65 -5.93 -13.38
CA CYS A 166 1.34 -5.21 -14.45
C CYS A 166 2.79 -4.93 -14.07
N TYR A 167 3.63 -4.74 -15.07
CA TYR A 167 4.94 -4.14 -14.90
C TYR A 167 4.84 -2.62 -15.10
N LEU A 168 5.50 -1.86 -14.24
CA LEU A 168 5.72 -0.43 -14.43
C LEU A 168 7.17 -0.23 -14.88
N VAL A 169 7.33 0.36 -16.06
CA VAL A 169 8.64 0.74 -16.60
C VAL A 169 8.80 2.24 -16.44
N GLN A 170 9.79 2.65 -15.68
CA GLN A 170 10.15 4.06 -15.57
C GLN A 170 11.15 4.36 -16.69
N THR A 171 10.72 5.17 -17.64
CA THR A 171 11.62 5.75 -18.64
C THR A 171 12.21 7.05 -18.10
N SER A 172 13.52 7.19 -18.22
CA SER A 172 14.27 8.42 -17.88
C SER A 172 13.90 9.57 -18.81
#